data_f8d3a3adca8318976b4590e241b927f0
#
_entry.id   f8d3a3adca8318976b4590e241b927f0
#
_cell.length_a   1.000
_cell.length_b   1.000
_cell.length_c   1.000
_cell.angle_alpha   90.00
_cell.angle_beta   90.00
_cell.angle_gamma   90.00
#
_symmetry.space_group_name_H-M   'P 1'
#
loop_
_entity.id
_entity.type
_entity.pdbx_description
1 polymer ?
#
loop_
_entity_poly.entity_id
_entity_poly.type
_entity_poly.pdbx_seq_one_letter_code
_entity_poly.pdbx_strand_id
1 'polypeptide(L)'
;MSYDIYTSNHNNLCEPISAYSKEAAKSFQQYDFFDTLFKPNTTDKDDIRVIELFAGVGGFRVGLERASLKYKTIWSNQWEPSTKRQDASMVYCEQFGCEGHSNEDIATVATKDIPEADLLVGGFPCQDYSVATTLQRSGGIEGKKGVLWWQIHRILQEQSTPPKYLFLENVDRLLSSPANQRGRDFAIILASLADLGYTVEWRVINAAEYGMPQRRKRTYIAAYKEDSIVGKQIDDAQKWLLTDGLMARAFPLFPEISKESQFSIEGTLGEVSENFGKGMRQSPFGKVGIMRNREVTSFDALPKFEEKSLTLGEILLPDTEVPQEFYINPEEVARWEYLKGSKSEERTNKATGYTYHYSEGKMAFPDALDKASRTIITGEGGSAPSRFKHVILTSDNRYRRLTPIELERLNMFPDNHTKGCTDMRRAFLMGNALVTGIVEKMGLSLLSLLHSKG
;
A
#
# COMPACT_ATOMS: atom_id res chain seq x y z
N MET A 1 -28.14 43.02 -20.95
CA MET A 1 -27.03 43.01 -19.99
C MET A 1 -26.36 41.65 -20.13
N SER A 2 -25.20 41.67 -20.78
CA SER A 2 -24.40 40.49 -21.11
C SER A 2 -23.57 40.11 -19.90
N TYR A 3 -23.59 38.84 -19.53
CA TYR A 3 -22.62 38.26 -18.59
C TYR A 3 -21.51 37.58 -19.38
N ASP A 4 -20.31 38.17 -19.29
CA ASP A 4 -19.08 37.59 -19.83
C ASP A 4 -18.69 36.36 -19.03
N ILE A 5 -18.50 35.27 -19.76
CA ILE A 5 -17.94 34.01 -19.22
C ILE A 5 -16.42 34.14 -19.25
N TYR A 6 -15.82 34.22 -18.05
CA TYR A 6 -14.38 34.10 -17.90
C TYR A 6 -13.96 32.65 -18.15
N THR A 7 -13.38 32.40 -19.31
CA THR A 7 -12.57 31.22 -19.57
C THR A 7 -11.23 31.39 -18.89
N SER A 8 -11.03 30.77 -17.75
CA SER A 8 -9.72 30.70 -17.11
C SER A 8 -8.88 29.61 -17.81
N ASN A 9 -7.81 30.05 -18.44
CA ASN A 9 -6.76 29.20 -19.01
C ASN A 9 -6.11 28.33 -17.93
N HIS A 10 -6.29 27.01 -18.00
CA HIS A 10 -5.67 26.00 -17.16
C HIS A 10 -4.26 25.54 -17.67
N ASN A 11 -3.50 26.43 -18.32
CA ASN A 11 -2.22 26.06 -18.94
C ASN A 11 -0.97 26.56 -18.19
N ASN A 12 -1.00 26.70 -16.85
CA ASN A 12 0.19 27.17 -16.10
C ASN A 12 0.59 26.27 -14.93
N LEU A 13 0.57 24.93 -15.08
CA LEU A 13 1.04 24.01 -14.03
C LEU A 13 2.26 23.17 -14.42
N CYS A 14 2.85 23.39 -15.60
CA CYS A 14 4.02 22.63 -16.06
C CYS A 14 5.12 23.57 -16.54
N GLU A 15 5.69 24.41 -15.66
CA GLU A 15 7.03 24.93 -15.92
C GLU A 15 8.08 23.94 -15.38
N PRO A 16 9.05 23.51 -16.20
CA PRO A 16 10.11 22.63 -15.73
C PRO A 16 10.95 23.37 -14.70
N ILE A 17 11.17 22.77 -13.54
CA ILE A 17 12.03 23.27 -12.46
C ILE A 17 13.49 23.17 -12.92
N SER A 18 13.92 24.06 -13.83
CA SER A 18 15.33 24.18 -14.26
C SER A 18 16.13 25.22 -13.48
N ALA A 19 15.57 25.80 -12.40
CA ALA A 19 16.20 26.89 -11.66
C ALA A 19 16.21 26.68 -10.14
N TYR A 20 16.51 25.47 -9.66
CA TYR A 20 16.96 25.32 -8.28
C TYR A 20 18.47 25.45 -8.21
N SER A 21 18.91 26.52 -7.53
CA SER A 21 20.29 26.91 -7.35
C SER A 21 21.12 25.80 -6.66
N LYS A 22 22.46 25.86 -6.84
CA LYS A 22 23.45 24.98 -6.19
C LYS A 22 23.35 24.91 -4.64
N GLU A 23 22.58 25.77 -4.02
CA GLU A 23 22.28 25.71 -2.57
C GLU A 23 21.23 24.67 -2.22
N ALA A 24 20.27 24.37 -3.10
CA ALA A 24 19.36 23.24 -2.94
C ALA A 24 20.09 21.89 -3.00
N ALA A 25 21.20 21.82 -3.73
CA ALA A 25 22.01 20.60 -3.81
C ALA A 25 22.75 20.26 -2.49
N LYS A 26 22.91 21.22 -1.58
CA LYS A 26 23.51 20.95 -0.25
C LYS A 26 22.52 20.36 0.77
N SER A 27 21.22 20.55 0.59
CA SER A 27 20.19 19.87 1.41
C SER A 27 19.96 18.42 0.97
N PHE A 28 20.49 18.02 -0.18
CA PHE A 28 20.39 16.66 -0.72
C PHE A 28 21.33 15.63 -0.04
N GLN A 29 22.22 16.03 0.86
CA GLN A 29 23.11 15.11 1.57
C GLN A 29 22.41 14.21 2.61
N GLN A 30 21.14 14.44 2.90
CA GLN A 30 20.35 13.61 3.82
C GLN A 30 19.61 12.44 3.13
N TYR A 31 19.72 12.32 1.81
CA TYR A 31 19.27 11.13 1.05
C TYR A 31 20.01 9.84 1.44
N ASP A 32 21.05 9.96 2.22
CA ASP A 32 22.03 8.91 2.48
C ASP A 32 21.57 7.83 3.48
N PHE A 33 20.52 8.07 4.26
CA PHE A 33 20.12 7.09 5.29
C PHE A 33 19.53 5.80 4.69
N PHE A 34 18.69 5.92 3.66
CA PHE A 34 18.16 4.76 2.95
C PHE A 34 18.95 4.41 1.67
N ASP A 35 19.56 5.38 1.00
CA ASP A 35 20.38 5.16 -0.19
C ASP A 35 21.71 4.45 0.11
N THR A 36 22.25 4.59 1.34
CA THR A 36 23.44 3.81 1.79
C THR A 36 23.09 2.36 2.11
N LEU A 37 21.86 2.06 2.51
CA LEU A 37 21.41 0.69 2.79
C LEU A 37 21.09 -0.10 1.51
N PHE A 38 20.76 0.58 0.42
CA PHE A 38 20.25 -0.04 -0.80
C PHE A 38 20.90 0.58 -2.05
N LYS A 39 22.00 0.00 -2.54
CA LYS A 39 22.60 0.42 -3.81
C LYS A 39 21.93 -0.30 -4.98
N PRO A 40 21.35 0.43 -5.97
CA PRO A 40 20.78 -0.21 -7.15
C PRO A 40 21.88 -0.93 -7.96
N ASN A 41 21.58 -2.16 -8.36
CA ASN A 41 22.48 -2.97 -9.19
C ASN A 41 22.30 -2.58 -10.66
N THR A 42 23.32 -1.96 -11.28
CA THR A 42 23.20 -1.18 -12.52
C THR A 42 23.70 -1.90 -13.78
N THR A 43 23.38 -3.13 -14.04
CA THR A 43 24.02 -3.83 -15.17
C THR A 43 23.13 -4.54 -16.17
N ASP A 44 21.94 -4.05 -16.55
CA ASP A 44 21.22 -4.77 -17.61
C ASP A 44 20.39 -3.92 -18.60
N LYS A 45 20.18 -4.46 -19.80
CA LYS A 45 19.82 -3.75 -21.02
C LYS A 45 18.31 -3.56 -21.27
N ASP A 46 17.43 -4.27 -20.54
CA ASP A 46 16.00 -4.23 -20.86
C ASP A 46 15.19 -3.55 -19.76
N ASP A 47 14.62 -2.39 -20.08
CA ASP A 47 13.72 -1.65 -19.19
C ASP A 47 12.40 -2.40 -19.00
N ILE A 48 11.88 -2.40 -17.79
CA ILE A 48 10.55 -2.89 -17.42
C ILE A 48 9.62 -1.69 -17.36
N ARG A 49 8.69 -1.60 -18.30
CA ARG A 49 7.69 -0.54 -18.37
C ARG A 49 6.62 -0.79 -17.33
N VAL A 50 6.36 0.22 -16.49
CA VAL A 50 5.42 0.13 -15.36
C VAL A 50 4.28 1.10 -15.56
N ILE A 51 3.04 0.65 -15.29
CA ILE A 51 1.88 1.51 -15.06
C ILE A 51 1.47 1.41 -13.60
N GLU A 52 1.23 2.55 -12.96
CA GLU A 52 0.88 2.65 -11.54
C GLU A 52 -0.53 3.19 -11.36
N LEU A 53 -1.45 2.37 -10.87
CA LEU A 53 -2.83 2.73 -10.56
C LEU A 53 -2.99 3.07 -9.08
N PHE A 54 -3.86 4.04 -8.77
CA PHE A 54 -4.08 4.49 -7.39
C PHE A 54 -2.76 4.87 -6.71
N ALA A 55 -1.91 5.57 -7.46
CA ALA A 55 -0.50 5.78 -7.16
C ALA A 55 -0.24 6.48 -5.81
N GLY A 56 -1.25 7.16 -5.24
CA GLY A 56 -1.07 7.93 -4.02
C GLY A 56 0.04 8.95 -4.17
N VAL A 57 1.08 8.83 -3.37
CA VAL A 57 2.28 9.66 -3.44
C VAL A 57 3.47 8.92 -4.08
N GLY A 58 3.21 7.86 -4.85
CA GLY A 58 4.24 7.12 -5.60
C GLY A 58 4.99 6.06 -4.81
N GLY A 59 4.31 5.37 -3.89
CA GLY A 59 4.97 4.36 -3.05
C GLY A 59 5.52 3.17 -3.81
N PHE A 60 4.82 2.68 -4.82
CA PHE A 60 5.34 1.62 -5.70
C PHE A 60 6.51 2.13 -6.54
N ARG A 61 6.40 3.32 -7.11
CA ARG A 61 7.47 3.91 -7.92
C ARG A 61 8.76 4.08 -7.12
N VAL A 62 8.69 4.66 -5.91
CA VAL A 62 9.87 4.79 -5.03
C VAL A 62 10.52 3.43 -4.77
N GLY A 63 9.74 2.41 -4.43
CA GLY A 63 10.29 1.08 -4.14
C GLY A 63 10.91 0.41 -5.38
N LEU A 64 10.26 0.49 -6.53
CA LEU A 64 10.75 -0.10 -7.77
C LEU A 64 12.00 0.61 -8.30
N GLU A 65 12.04 1.95 -8.30
CA GLU A 65 13.20 2.71 -8.75
C GLU A 65 14.43 2.49 -7.86
N ARG A 66 14.22 2.22 -6.55
CA ARG A 66 15.29 1.77 -5.64
C ARG A 66 15.77 0.36 -5.97
N ALA A 67 14.86 -0.53 -6.32
CA ALA A 67 15.23 -1.89 -6.69
C ALA A 67 16.13 -1.92 -7.94
N SER A 68 15.79 -1.11 -8.96
CA SER A 68 16.61 -0.97 -10.16
C SER A 68 16.16 0.18 -11.04
N LEU A 69 17.12 0.84 -11.68
CA LEU A 69 16.86 1.82 -12.74
C LEU A 69 16.21 1.23 -14.00
N LYS A 70 16.07 -0.09 -14.10
CA LYS A 70 15.31 -0.77 -15.15
C LYS A 70 13.80 -0.54 -15.07
N TYR A 71 13.27 -0.32 -13.86
CA TYR A 71 11.86 0.00 -13.71
C TYR A 71 11.58 1.41 -14.19
N LYS A 72 10.78 1.53 -15.25
CA LYS A 72 10.38 2.81 -15.85
C LYS A 72 8.87 2.99 -15.72
N THR A 73 8.44 3.80 -14.78
CA THR A 73 7.02 4.17 -14.70
C THR A 73 6.69 5.10 -15.85
N ILE A 74 5.97 4.58 -16.84
CA ILE A 74 5.61 5.28 -18.08
C ILE A 74 4.23 5.92 -18.00
N TRP A 75 3.38 5.47 -17.07
CA TRP A 75 2.07 6.05 -16.83
C TRP A 75 1.62 5.80 -15.40
N SER A 76 0.87 6.73 -14.84
CA SER A 76 0.32 6.63 -13.49
C SER A 76 -1.04 7.32 -13.39
N ASN A 77 -1.87 6.88 -12.44
CA ASN A 77 -3.16 7.51 -12.16
C ASN A 77 -3.36 7.67 -10.66
N GLN A 78 -3.76 8.87 -10.26
CA GLN A 78 -4.19 9.18 -8.91
C GLN A 78 -5.31 10.20 -8.91
N TRP A 79 -6.45 9.84 -8.31
CA TRP A 79 -7.60 10.73 -8.15
C TRP A 79 -8.31 10.49 -6.82
N GLU A 80 -8.70 11.58 -6.15
CA GLU A 80 -9.40 11.56 -4.86
C GLU A 80 -10.81 12.16 -5.01
N PRO A 81 -11.88 11.33 -5.09
CA PRO A 81 -13.23 11.80 -5.42
C PRO A 81 -13.84 12.75 -4.40
N SER A 82 -13.39 12.72 -3.16
CA SER A 82 -13.97 13.48 -2.04
C SER A 82 -13.29 14.81 -1.76
N THR A 83 -12.24 15.17 -2.51
CA THR A 83 -11.46 16.38 -2.27
C THR A 83 -11.39 17.26 -3.53
N LYS A 84 -11.53 18.59 -3.36
CA LYS A 84 -11.30 19.53 -4.46
C LYS A 84 -9.82 19.65 -4.81
N ARG A 85 -8.95 19.62 -3.79
CA ARG A 85 -7.50 19.68 -3.96
C ARG A 85 -6.94 18.27 -3.98
N GLN A 86 -6.26 17.94 -5.08
CA GLN A 86 -5.70 16.62 -5.35
C GLN A 86 -4.27 16.51 -4.81
N ASP A 87 -4.12 16.57 -3.48
CA ASP A 87 -2.80 16.66 -2.84
C ASP A 87 -1.89 15.46 -3.14
N ALA A 88 -2.42 14.24 -3.21
CA ALA A 88 -1.61 13.07 -3.54
C ALA A 88 -1.05 13.16 -4.96
N SER A 89 -1.89 13.51 -5.94
CA SER A 89 -1.48 13.73 -7.33
C SER A 89 -0.48 14.89 -7.46
N MET A 90 -0.69 15.99 -6.72
CA MET A 90 0.26 17.11 -6.69
C MET A 90 1.64 16.67 -6.18
N VAL A 91 1.69 15.94 -5.05
CA VAL A 91 2.94 15.39 -4.50
C VAL A 91 3.59 14.44 -5.51
N TYR A 92 2.81 13.59 -6.16
CA TYR A 92 3.34 12.68 -7.18
C TYR A 92 4.03 13.47 -8.31
N CYS A 93 3.38 14.49 -8.84
CA CYS A 93 3.93 15.34 -9.89
C CYS A 93 5.17 16.13 -9.42
N GLU A 94 5.19 16.60 -8.18
CA GLU A 94 6.36 17.30 -7.61
C GLU A 94 7.59 16.39 -7.52
N GLN A 95 7.39 15.11 -7.20
CA GLN A 95 8.49 14.15 -7.05
C GLN A 95 8.98 13.57 -8.37
N PHE A 96 8.08 13.33 -9.33
CA PHE A 96 8.38 12.52 -10.51
C PHE A 96 8.12 13.22 -11.85
N GLY A 97 7.57 14.43 -11.82
CA GLY A 97 7.03 15.08 -13.01
C GLY A 97 5.60 14.67 -13.33
N CYS A 98 4.89 15.49 -14.11
CA CYS A 98 3.51 15.22 -14.50
C CYS A 98 3.39 14.46 -15.83
N GLU A 99 4.49 14.18 -16.52
CA GLU A 99 4.46 13.45 -17.79
C GLU A 99 3.94 12.03 -17.55
N GLY A 100 2.93 11.62 -18.32
CA GLY A 100 2.28 10.32 -18.15
C GLY A 100 1.48 10.17 -16.85
N HIS A 101 1.19 11.27 -16.11
CA HIS A 101 0.37 11.24 -14.92
C HIS A 101 -1.06 11.71 -15.21
N SER A 102 -2.05 10.86 -14.94
CA SER A 102 -3.47 11.18 -15.03
C SER A 102 -4.06 11.49 -13.66
N ASN A 103 -4.73 12.63 -13.53
CA ASN A 103 -5.51 12.99 -12.35
C ASN A 103 -7.01 12.99 -12.66
N GLU A 104 -7.49 11.89 -13.20
CA GLU A 104 -8.90 11.66 -13.54
C GLU A 104 -9.43 10.42 -12.85
N ASP A 105 -10.75 10.31 -12.70
CA ASP A 105 -11.37 9.06 -12.25
C ASP A 105 -11.00 7.95 -13.24
N ILE A 106 -10.32 6.92 -12.78
CA ILE A 106 -9.89 5.79 -13.62
C ILE A 106 -11.05 5.13 -14.36
N ALA A 107 -12.28 5.25 -13.84
CA ALA A 107 -13.47 4.75 -14.50
C ALA A 107 -13.81 5.52 -15.79
N THR A 108 -13.31 6.75 -15.94
CA THR A 108 -13.52 7.60 -17.12
C THR A 108 -12.38 7.56 -18.12
N VAL A 109 -11.22 7.04 -17.70
CA VAL A 109 -10.04 6.89 -18.57
C VAL A 109 -10.25 5.71 -19.52
N ALA A 110 -10.24 5.97 -20.82
CA ALA A 110 -10.36 4.89 -21.81
C ALA A 110 -9.10 4.03 -21.84
N THR A 111 -9.27 2.71 -21.93
CA THR A 111 -8.13 1.77 -21.90
C THR A 111 -7.11 2.03 -23.01
N LYS A 112 -7.54 2.48 -24.18
CA LYS A 112 -6.67 2.86 -25.31
C LYS A 112 -5.71 4.01 -24.99
N ASP A 113 -6.03 4.84 -23.98
CA ASP A 113 -5.23 6.00 -23.56
C ASP A 113 -4.22 5.59 -22.46
N ILE A 114 -4.27 4.34 -21.99
CA ILE A 114 -3.34 3.74 -21.05
C ILE A 114 -2.30 2.94 -21.84
N PRO A 115 -1.01 3.29 -21.77
CA PRO A 115 0.02 2.61 -22.57
C PRO A 115 0.17 1.13 -22.16
N GLU A 116 0.58 0.29 -23.10
CA GLU A 116 0.97 -1.09 -22.81
C GLU A 116 2.23 -1.11 -21.95
N ALA A 117 2.25 -1.98 -20.96
CA ALA A 117 3.33 -2.10 -19.98
C ALA A 117 3.64 -3.56 -19.65
N ASP A 118 4.80 -3.79 -19.04
CA ASP A 118 5.24 -5.13 -18.64
C ASP A 118 4.76 -5.46 -17.23
N LEU A 119 4.64 -4.44 -16.36
CA LEU A 119 4.21 -4.54 -14.97
C LEU A 119 3.13 -3.50 -14.65
N LEU A 120 2.02 -3.95 -14.07
CA LEU A 120 1.01 -3.08 -13.46
C LEU A 120 1.14 -3.15 -11.96
N VAL A 121 1.19 -1.98 -11.30
CA VAL A 121 1.23 -1.89 -9.84
C VAL A 121 0.11 -1.02 -9.30
N GLY A 122 -0.32 -1.28 -8.04
CA GLY A 122 -1.33 -0.42 -7.41
C GLY A 122 -1.80 -0.87 -6.04
N GLY A 123 -2.10 0.11 -5.19
CA GLY A 123 -2.73 -0.08 -3.89
C GLY A 123 -4.23 0.24 -3.98
N PHE A 124 -5.05 -0.71 -4.38
CA PHE A 124 -6.47 -0.45 -4.58
C PHE A 124 -7.25 -0.43 -3.25
N PRO A 125 -8.23 0.47 -3.08
CA PRO A 125 -9.00 0.57 -1.83
C PRO A 125 -9.80 -0.70 -1.53
N CYS A 126 -9.83 -1.09 -0.24
CA CYS A 126 -10.65 -2.21 0.24
C CYS A 126 -12.13 -1.78 0.27
N GLN A 127 -12.89 -2.24 -0.71
CA GLN A 127 -14.32 -1.87 -0.86
C GLN A 127 -15.14 -3.08 -1.31
N ASP A 128 -16.46 -2.97 -1.35
CA ASP A 128 -17.36 -4.04 -1.72
C ASP A 128 -17.12 -4.54 -3.16
N TYR A 129 -16.73 -5.79 -3.30
CA TYR A 129 -16.43 -6.46 -4.58
C TYR A 129 -17.63 -7.21 -5.17
N SER A 130 -18.85 -6.99 -4.68
CA SER A 130 -20.03 -7.71 -5.13
C SER A 130 -20.25 -7.59 -6.65
N VAL A 131 -20.21 -8.72 -7.35
CA VAL A 131 -20.48 -8.82 -8.80
C VAL A 131 -21.92 -8.44 -9.10
N ALA A 132 -22.86 -8.73 -8.22
CA ALA A 132 -24.29 -8.38 -8.41
C ALA A 132 -24.50 -6.87 -8.56
N THR A 133 -23.73 -6.06 -7.85
CA THR A 133 -23.78 -4.59 -7.98
C THR A 133 -23.18 -4.12 -9.31
N THR A 134 -22.20 -4.83 -9.85
CA THR A 134 -21.47 -4.45 -11.07
C THR A 134 -22.21 -4.87 -12.35
N LEU A 135 -22.76 -6.08 -12.40
CA LEU A 135 -23.47 -6.60 -13.56
C LEU A 135 -24.81 -5.88 -13.83
N GLN A 136 -25.51 -5.45 -12.78
CA GLN A 136 -26.74 -4.66 -12.92
C GLN A 136 -26.48 -3.21 -13.38
N ARG A 137 -25.24 -2.73 -13.31
CA ARG A 137 -24.86 -1.33 -13.59
C ARG A 137 -23.96 -1.16 -14.81
N SER A 138 -23.72 -2.21 -15.58
CA SER A 138 -22.99 -2.12 -16.86
C SER A 138 -23.69 -1.22 -17.92
N GLY A 139 -24.81 -0.61 -17.57
CA GLY A 139 -25.54 0.37 -18.38
C GLY A 139 -25.59 1.79 -17.83
N GLY A 140 -24.81 2.18 -16.80
CA GLY A 140 -24.91 3.54 -16.26
C GLY A 140 -23.85 3.93 -15.22
N ILE A 141 -23.37 5.13 -15.33
CA ILE A 141 -22.26 5.82 -14.62
C ILE A 141 -22.59 6.22 -13.17
N GLU A 142 -23.39 5.50 -12.41
CA GLU A 142 -23.69 5.86 -11.02
C GLU A 142 -23.57 4.68 -10.06
N GLY A 143 -22.36 4.37 -9.59
CA GLY A 143 -22.12 3.29 -8.65
C GLY A 143 -21.00 3.52 -7.65
N LYS A 144 -21.39 3.63 -6.38
CA LYS A 144 -20.48 3.85 -5.23
C LYS A 144 -19.41 2.77 -5.11
N LYS A 145 -18.16 3.21 -5.05
CA LYS A 145 -16.98 2.66 -4.34
C LYS A 145 -16.62 1.14 -4.31
N GLY A 146 -17.36 0.22 -4.87
CA GLY A 146 -16.96 -1.19 -5.05
C GLY A 146 -16.22 -1.47 -6.35
N VAL A 147 -15.97 -0.43 -7.12
CA VAL A 147 -15.74 -0.47 -8.56
C VAL A 147 -14.24 -0.50 -8.93
N LEU A 148 -13.32 -0.18 -8.01
CA LEU A 148 -11.93 0.07 -8.41
C LEU A 148 -11.17 -1.21 -8.78
N TRP A 149 -11.48 -2.35 -8.16
CA TRP A 149 -11.00 -3.65 -8.61
C TRP A 149 -11.39 -3.92 -10.07
N TRP A 150 -12.65 -3.63 -10.41
CA TRP A 150 -13.17 -3.87 -11.76
C TRP A 150 -12.56 -2.94 -12.81
N GLN A 151 -11.97 -1.81 -12.40
CA GLN A 151 -11.18 -0.98 -13.30
C GLN A 151 -9.83 -1.61 -13.61
N ILE A 152 -9.17 -2.24 -12.62
CA ILE A 152 -7.98 -3.06 -12.88
C ILE A 152 -8.34 -4.19 -13.84
N HIS A 153 -9.39 -4.94 -13.55
CA HIS A 153 -9.86 -6.05 -14.39
C HIS A 153 -10.19 -5.59 -15.81
N ARG A 154 -10.92 -4.46 -15.97
CA ARG A 154 -11.23 -3.88 -17.27
C ARG A 154 -9.98 -3.57 -18.08
N ILE A 155 -9.00 -2.91 -17.47
CA ILE A 155 -7.75 -2.56 -18.13
C ILE A 155 -7.02 -3.83 -18.59
N LEU A 156 -6.91 -4.85 -17.73
CA LEU A 156 -6.27 -6.12 -18.07
C LEU A 156 -7.01 -6.88 -19.18
N GLN A 157 -8.34 -6.76 -19.24
CA GLN A 157 -9.17 -7.45 -20.22
C GLN A 157 -9.18 -6.74 -21.58
N GLU A 158 -9.17 -5.41 -21.60
CA GLU A 158 -9.33 -4.61 -22.82
C GLU A 158 -8.00 -4.31 -23.53
N GLN A 159 -6.86 -4.36 -22.80
CA GLN A 159 -5.55 -4.16 -23.44
C GLN A 159 -5.22 -5.32 -24.39
N SER A 160 -4.74 -5.00 -25.59
CA SER A 160 -4.30 -6.00 -26.58
C SER A 160 -3.10 -6.80 -26.10
N THR A 161 -2.20 -6.14 -25.37
CA THR A 161 -1.04 -6.77 -24.71
C THR A 161 -1.08 -6.43 -23.20
N PRO A 162 -1.85 -7.20 -22.41
CA PRO A 162 -1.96 -6.91 -20.98
C PRO A 162 -0.62 -7.16 -20.26
N PRO A 163 -0.34 -6.43 -19.17
CA PRO A 163 0.88 -6.59 -18.37
C PRO A 163 1.12 -8.05 -18.00
N LYS A 164 2.37 -8.50 -18.16
CA LYS A 164 2.74 -9.87 -17.79
C LYS A 164 2.80 -10.09 -16.29
N TYR A 165 3.01 -8.99 -15.54
CA TYR A 165 3.23 -9.01 -14.09
C TYR A 165 2.34 -7.99 -13.41
N LEU A 166 1.84 -8.34 -12.23
CA LEU A 166 1.05 -7.43 -11.37
C LEU A 166 1.65 -7.43 -9.97
N PHE A 167 1.80 -6.23 -9.36
CA PHE A 167 2.06 -6.07 -7.93
C PHE A 167 0.94 -5.22 -7.32
N LEU A 168 0.17 -5.82 -6.43
CA LEU A 168 -0.97 -5.17 -5.81
C LEU A 168 -0.84 -5.20 -4.29
N GLU A 169 -1.37 -4.17 -3.63
CA GLU A 169 -1.41 -4.06 -2.18
C GLU A 169 -2.83 -3.84 -1.68
N ASN A 170 -3.15 -4.43 -0.53
CA ASN A 170 -4.38 -4.19 0.18
C ASN A 170 -4.23 -4.46 1.69
N VAL A 171 -5.24 -4.09 2.46
CA VAL A 171 -5.28 -4.42 3.89
C VAL A 171 -5.37 -5.93 4.12
N ASP A 172 -4.79 -6.42 5.22
CA ASP A 172 -4.75 -7.86 5.54
C ASP A 172 -6.13 -8.50 5.72
N ARG A 173 -7.14 -7.73 6.13
CA ARG A 173 -8.52 -8.20 6.25
C ARG A 173 -9.19 -8.56 4.91
N LEU A 174 -8.61 -8.20 3.75
CA LEU A 174 -9.10 -8.60 2.43
C LEU A 174 -9.30 -10.13 2.36
N LEU A 175 -8.36 -10.90 2.90
CA LEU A 175 -8.43 -12.37 2.90
C LEU A 175 -9.64 -12.94 3.66
N SER A 176 -10.31 -12.14 4.47
CA SER A 176 -11.45 -12.55 5.29
C SER A 176 -12.72 -11.72 5.08
N SER A 177 -12.71 -10.82 4.09
CA SER A 177 -13.84 -9.95 3.75
C SER A 177 -14.86 -10.68 2.85
N PRO A 178 -16.14 -10.39 3.02
CA PRO A 178 -16.81 -9.67 4.07
C PRO A 178 -17.09 -10.56 5.32
N ALA A 179 -17.59 -9.96 6.40
CA ALA A 179 -17.83 -10.68 7.65
C ALA A 179 -18.88 -11.80 7.57
N ASN A 180 -19.85 -11.66 6.70
CA ASN A 180 -20.96 -12.62 6.50
C ASN A 180 -20.68 -13.69 5.43
N GLN A 181 -19.63 -13.52 4.64
CA GLN A 181 -19.16 -14.47 3.61
C GLN A 181 -17.62 -14.47 3.58
N ARG A 182 -17.02 -15.17 4.54
CA ARG A 182 -15.57 -15.10 4.79
C ARG A 182 -14.74 -15.51 3.58
N GLY A 183 -13.92 -14.54 3.08
CA GLY A 183 -13.01 -14.74 1.95
C GLY A 183 -13.62 -14.50 0.56
N ARG A 184 -14.94 -14.21 0.46
CA ARG A 184 -15.63 -14.01 -0.82
C ARG A 184 -14.92 -12.96 -1.71
N ASP A 185 -14.60 -11.81 -1.14
CA ASP A 185 -14.04 -10.70 -1.92
C ASP A 185 -12.69 -11.09 -2.52
N PHE A 186 -11.87 -11.80 -1.77
CA PHE A 186 -10.59 -12.28 -2.26
C PHE A 186 -10.74 -13.43 -3.29
N ALA A 187 -11.71 -14.32 -3.09
CA ALA A 187 -12.03 -15.35 -4.07
C ALA A 187 -12.46 -14.77 -5.43
N ILE A 188 -13.24 -13.67 -5.43
CA ILE A 188 -13.63 -12.96 -6.66
C ILE A 188 -12.39 -12.39 -7.37
N ILE A 189 -11.46 -11.77 -6.62
CA ILE A 189 -10.20 -11.25 -7.17
C ILE A 189 -9.41 -12.38 -7.83
N LEU A 190 -9.19 -13.49 -7.13
CA LEU A 190 -8.45 -14.64 -7.62
C LEU A 190 -9.11 -15.25 -8.87
N ALA A 191 -10.43 -15.49 -8.80
CA ALA A 191 -11.16 -16.07 -9.92
C ALA A 191 -11.12 -15.17 -11.16
N SER A 192 -11.30 -13.86 -10.98
CA SER A 192 -11.25 -12.90 -12.10
C SER A 192 -9.87 -12.80 -12.75
N LEU A 193 -8.79 -12.95 -11.97
CA LEU A 193 -7.42 -13.01 -12.51
C LEU A 193 -7.14 -14.36 -13.21
N ALA A 194 -7.66 -15.47 -12.66
CA ALA A 194 -7.55 -16.77 -13.30
C ALA A 194 -8.21 -16.77 -14.68
N ASP A 195 -9.41 -16.17 -14.80
CA ASP A 195 -10.13 -16.05 -16.08
C ASP A 195 -9.38 -15.23 -17.13
N LEU A 196 -8.48 -14.36 -16.68
CA LEU A 196 -7.56 -13.61 -17.53
C LEU A 196 -6.20 -14.32 -17.73
N GLY A 197 -6.02 -15.57 -17.29
CA GLY A 197 -4.81 -16.36 -17.46
C GLY A 197 -3.64 -15.94 -16.58
N TYR A 198 -3.91 -15.49 -15.36
CA TYR A 198 -2.88 -15.19 -14.36
C TYR A 198 -2.82 -16.28 -13.28
N THR A 199 -1.62 -16.72 -12.97
CA THR A 199 -1.30 -17.36 -11.68
C THR A 199 -1.05 -16.27 -10.66
N VAL A 200 -1.59 -16.41 -9.44
CA VAL A 200 -1.58 -15.37 -8.41
C VAL A 200 -1.00 -15.92 -7.11
N GLU A 201 0.09 -15.35 -6.63
CA GLU A 201 0.57 -15.59 -5.27
C GLU A 201 0.28 -14.39 -4.37
N TRP A 202 0.05 -14.65 -3.09
CA TRP A 202 -0.13 -13.60 -2.09
C TRP A 202 0.60 -13.91 -0.80
N ARG A 203 0.91 -12.82 -0.07
CA ARG A 203 1.46 -12.91 1.27
C ARG A 203 0.99 -11.76 2.14
N VAL A 204 0.59 -12.09 3.35
CA VAL A 204 0.36 -11.09 4.40
C VAL A 204 1.71 -10.78 5.04
N ILE A 205 2.21 -9.58 4.80
CA ILE A 205 3.52 -9.13 5.26
C ILE A 205 3.34 -8.05 6.32
N ASN A 206 4.00 -8.24 7.47
CA ASN A 206 4.24 -7.18 8.43
C ASN A 206 5.66 -6.65 8.20
N ALA A 207 5.78 -5.39 7.79
CA ALA A 207 7.06 -4.80 7.39
C ALA A 207 8.15 -4.93 8.47
N ALA A 208 7.79 -4.80 9.75
CA ALA A 208 8.73 -4.95 10.86
C ALA A 208 9.31 -6.37 11.01
N GLU A 209 8.62 -7.39 10.50
CA GLU A 209 9.12 -8.78 10.54
C GLU A 209 10.21 -9.04 9.49
N TYR A 210 10.49 -8.05 8.64
CA TYR A 210 11.55 -8.09 7.63
C TYR A 210 12.48 -6.87 7.70
N GLY A 211 12.70 -6.36 8.91
CA GLY A 211 13.71 -5.36 9.22
C GLY A 211 13.28 -3.90 9.09
N MET A 212 12.06 -3.62 8.67
CA MET A 212 11.59 -2.26 8.43
C MET A 212 11.06 -1.57 9.71
N PRO A 213 11.06 -0.22 9.77
CA PRO A 213 10.84 0.50 11.03
C PRO A 213 9.41 0.55 11.52
N GLN A 214 8.44 -0.04 10.78
CA GLN A 214 7.02 0.03 11.12
C GLN A 214 6.34 -1.34 11.10
N ARG A 215 5.53 -1.64 12.12
CA ARG A 215 4.65 -2.83 12.17
C ARG A 215 3.40 -2.62 11.33
N ARG A 216 3.57 -2.44 10.01
CA ARG A 216 2.49 -2.26 9.04
C ARG A 216 2.21 -3.58 8.34
N LYS A 217 1.03 -4.14 8.61
CA LYS A 217 0.61 -5.42 8.08
C LYS A 217 -0.31 -5.22 6.88
N ARG A 218 0.05 -5.81 5.73
CA ARG A 218 -0.70 -5.71 4.47
C ARG A 218 -0.67 -7.02 3.71
N THR A 219 -1.66 -7.23 2.87
CA THR A 219 -1.65 -8.29 1.85
C THR A 219 -0.99 -7.75 0.59
N TYR A 220 0.10 -8.36 0.19
CA TYR A 220 0.73 -8.14 -1.10
C TYR A 220 0.38 -9.29 -2.03
N ILE A 221 0.07 -8.96 -3.27
CA ILE A 221 -0.36 -9.88 -4.32
C ILE A 221 0.59 -9.69 -5.48
N ALA A 222 1.19 -10.78 -5.95
CA ALA A 222 1.93 -10.82 -7.20
C ALA A 222 1.21 -11.77 -8.16
N ALA A 223 1.02 -11.33 -9.40
CA ALA A 223 0.39 -12.17 -10.41
C ALA A 223 1.25 -12.23 -11.68
N TYR A 224 1.20 -13.36 -12.36
CA TYR A 224 2.02 -13.68 -13.50
C TYR A 224 1.16 -14.26 -14.61
N LYS A 225 1.25 -13.72 -15.82
CA LYS A 225 0.69 -14.41 -17.00
C LYS A 225 1.32 -15.79 -17.11
N GLU A 226 0.51 -16.83 -17.37
CA GLU A 226 1.00 -18.21 -17.43
C GLU A 226 2.05 -18.43 -18.53
N ASP A 227 1.97 -17.69 -19.62
CA ASP A 227 2.92 -17.72 -20.72
C ASP A 227 4.18 -16.86 -20.50
N SER A 228 4.24 -16.08 -19.41
CA SER A 228 5.39 -15.26 -19.06
C SER A 228 6.60 -16.08 -18.62
N ILE A 229 7.78 -15.44 -18.57
CA ILE A 229 9.02 -16.08 -18.09
C ILE A 229 8.84 -16.62 -16.66
N VAL A 230 8.20 -15.85 -15.78
CA VAL A 230 8.00 -16.25 -14.37
C VAL A 230 6.88 -17.28 -14.25
N GLY A 231 5.76 -17.10 -14.97
CA GLY A 231 4.63 -18.05 -14.95
C GLY A 231 5.02 -19.49 -15.34
N LYS A 232 5.93 -19.62 -16.29
CA LYS A 232 6.45 -20.93 -16.72
C LYS A 232 7.39 -21.62 -15.74
N GLN A 233 7.91 -20.91 -14.73
CA GLN A 233 8.78 -21.48 -13.68
C GLN A 233 7.98 -22.12 -12.53
N ILE A 234 6.66 -21.91 -12.49
CA ILE A 234 5.81 -22.39 -11.40
C ILE A 234 5.40 -23.83 -11.71
N ASP A 235 6.11 -24.79 -11.16
CA ASP A 235 5.87 -26.24 -11.30
C ASP A 235 5.24 -26.84 -10.05
N ASP A 236 5.69 -26.46 -8.86
CA ASP A 236 5.20 -26.92 -7.56
C ASP A 236 4.79 -25.73 -6.68
N ALA A 237 3.54 -25.74 -6.24
CA ALA A 237 2.96 -24.63 -5.46
C ALA A 237 3.65 -24.42 -4.11
N GLN A 238 3.93 -25.49 -3.37
CA GLN A 238 4.54 -25.40 -2.04
C GLN A 238 6.00 -24.96 -2.13
N LYS A 239 6.76 -25.52 -3.06
CA LYS A 239 8.14 -25.14 -3.35
C LYS A 239 8.23 -23.69 -3.79
N TRP A 240 7.30 -23.24 -4.66
CA TRP A 240 7.20 -21.84 -5.07
C TRP A 240 6.99 -20.90 -3.87
N LEU A 241 6.04 -21.24 -2.99
CA LEU A 241 5.69 -20.38 -1.84
C LEU A 241 6.76 -20.35 -0.75
N LEU A 242 7.59 -21.41 -0.61
CA LEU A 242 8.58 -21.49 0.47
C LEU A 242 10.01 -21.12 0.03
N THR A 243 10.37 -21.35 -1.25
CA THR A 243 11.77 -21.23 -1.69
C THR A 243 11.96 -20.48 -3.01
N ASP A 244 11.23 -20.85 -4.08
CA ASP A 244 11.58 -20.46 -5.44
C ASP A 244 10.88 -19.18 -5.90
N GLY A 245 9.68 -18.90 -5.37
CA GLY A 245 8.81 -17.82 -5.82
C GLY A 245 9.28 -16.43 -5.43
N LEU A 246 8.64 -15.44 -6.02
CA LEU A 246 8.95 -14.03 -5.80
C LEU A 246 8.86 -13.67 -4.33
N MET A 247 7.74 -14.02 -3.69
CA MET A 247 7.53 -13.71 -2.27
C MET A 247 8.44 -14.53 -1.36
N ALA A 248 8.81 -15.75 -1.74
CA ALA A 248 9.72 -16.58 -0.97
C ALA A 248 11.14 -15.99 -0.93
N ARG A 249 11.63 -15.52 -2.07
CA ARG A 249 12.95 -14.87 -2.18
C ARG A 249 12.99 -13.52 -1.48
N ALA A 250 11.93 -12.72 -1.64
CA ALA A 250 11.84 -11.38 -1.03
C ALA A 250 11.60 -11.42 0.48
N PHE A 251 10.84 -12.39 0.96
CA PHE A 251 10.36 -12.51 2.33
C PHE A 251 10.45 -13.96 2.81
N PRO A 252 11.63 -14.46 3.16
CA PRO A 252 11.84 -15.84 3.58
C PRO A 252 10.94 -16.25 4.75
N LEU A 253 10.57 -17.53 4.79
CA LEU A 253 9.76 -18.14 5.84
C LEU A 253 10.53 -19.28 6.48
N PHE A 254 10.19 -19.60 7.73
CA PHE A 254 10.52 -20.91 8.28
C PHE A 254 9.70 -22.00 7.57
N PRO A 255 10.27 -23.22 7.42
CA PRO A 255 9.63 -24.29 6.64
C PRO A 255 8.39 -24.92 7.33
N GLU A 256 8.21 -24.65 8.62
CA GLU A 256 7.06 -25.15 9.37
C GLU A 256 5.78 -24.44 8.97
N ILE A 257 4.89 -25.18 8.33
CA ILE A 257 3.57 -24.68 7.90
C ILE A 257 2.46 -25.10 8.88
N SER A 258 1.41 -24.30 8.92
CA SER A 258 0.19 -24.56 9.69
C SER A 258 -1.03 -24.09 8.91
N LYS A 259 -2.21 -24.58 9.29
CA LYS A 259 -3.49 -24.22 8.66
C LYS A 259 -3.47 -24.40 7.14
N GLU A 260 -2.88 -25.49 6.69
CA GLU A 260 -2.85 -25.80 5.26
C GLU A 260 -4.28 -26.00 4.72
N SER A 261 -4.51 -25.46 3.55
CA SER A 261 -5.79 -25.51 2.85
C SER A 261 -5.54 -25.65 1.36
N GLN A 262 -6.23 -26.60 0.73
CA GLN A 262 -6.24 -26.82 -0.71
C GLN A 262 -7.69 -26.91 -1.16
N PHE A 263 -8.08 -26.11 -2.15
CA PHE A 263 -9.45 -26.08 -2.68
C PHE A 263 -9.51 -25.39 -4.02
N SER A 264 -10.61 -25.61 -4.76
CA SER A 264 -10.91 -24.97 -6.05
C SER A 264 -11.91 -23.84 -5.85
N ILE A 265 -11.76 -22.74 -6.60
CA ILE A 265 -12.75 -21.67 -6.69
C ILE A 265 -13.65 -21.97 -7.90
N GLU A 266 -14.75 -22.66 -7.63
CA GLU A 266 -15.66 -23.17 -8.67
C GLU A 266 -16.72 -22.15 -9.10
N GLY A 267 -17.25 -22.32 -10.31
CA GLY A 267 -18.36 -21.55 -10.86
C GLY A 267 -17.97 -20.24 -11.54
N THR A 268 -18.97 -19.55 -12.06
CA THR A 268 -18.85 -18.21 -12.63
C THR A 268 -18.56 -17.17 -11.53
N LEU A 269 -18.09 -15.99 -11.93
CA LEU A 269 -17.88 -14.89 -10.95
C LEU A 269 -19.16 -14.52 -10.18
N GLY A 270 -20.34 -14.67 -10.83
CA GLY A 270 -21.63 -14.50 -10.16
C GLY A 270 -21.87 -15.53 -9.07
N GLU A 271 -21.66 -16.81 -9.37
CA GLU A 271 -21.80 -17.90 -8.43
C GLU A 271 -20.77 -17.83 -7.28
N VAL A 272 -19.52 -17.43 -7.56
CA VAL A 272 -18.51 -17.14 -6.53
C VAL A 272 -19.01 -16.03 -5.60
N SER A 273 -19.52 -14.94 -6.17
CA SER A 273 -20.05 -13.81 -5.41
C SER A 273 -21.25 -14.22 -4.51
N GLU A 274 -22.09 -15.09 -5.01
CA GLU A 274 -23.27 -15.54 -4.25
C GLU A 274 -22.94 -16.59 -3.19
N ASN A 275 -22.05 -17.54 -3.49
CA ASN A 275 -21.95 -18.78 -2.71
C ASN A 275 -20.66 -18.92 -1.90
N PHE A 276 -19.54 -18.32 -2.37
CA PHE A 276 -18.27 -18.51 -1.68
C PHE A 276 -18.31 -17.96 -0.25
N GLY A 277 -17.86 -18.76 0.70
CA GLY A 277 -17.77 -18.37 2.10
C GLY A 277 -19.11 -18.33 2.87
N LYS A 278 -20.24 -18.69 2.25
CA LYS A 278 -21.53 -18.80 2.96
C LYS A 278 -21.43 -19.81 4.10
N GLY A 279 -21.82 -19.39 5.30
CA GLY A 279 -21.81 -20.22 6.49
C GLY A 279 -20.44 -20.54 7.08
N MET A 280 -19.35 -20.09 6.43
CA MET A 280 -18.00 -20.27 6.96
C MET A 280 -17.75 -19.34 8.15
N ARG A 281 -17.23 -19.88 9.25
CA ARG A 281 -16.81 -19.10 10.42
C ARG A 281 -15.48 -18.40 10.21
N GLN A 282 -14.61 -18.98 9.39
CA GLN A 282 -13.26 -18.47 9.06
C GLN A 282 -13.05 -18.53 7.56
N SER A 283 -12.16 -17.65 7.07
CA SER A 283 -11.72 -17.69 5.68
C SER A 283 -10.85 -18.92 5.42
N PRO A 284 -10.97 -19.57 4.24
CA PRO A 284 -10.10 -20.69 3.88
C PRO A 284 -8.70 -20.21 3.46
N PHE A 285 -8.50 -18.89 3.24
CA PHE A 285 -7.24 -18.32 2.83
C PHE A 285 -6.30 -18.13 4.02
N GLY A 286 -5.14 -18.79 4.00
CA GLY A 286 -4.01 -18.54 4.89
C GLY A 286 -3.26 -17.26 4.50
N LYS A 287 -2.25 -16.87 5.30
CA LYS A 287 -1.44 -15.67 5.07
C LYS A 287 -0.48 -15.81 3.89
N VAL A 288 -0.22 -17.02 3.45
CA VAL A 288 0.64 -17.38 2.33
C VAL A 288 -0.19 -18.25 1.40
N GLY A 289 -0.14 -17.99 0.11
CA GLY A 289 -0.84 -18.87 -0.84
C GLY A 289 -0.58 -18.53 -2.29
N ILE A 290 -0.99 -19.46 -3.14
CA ILE A 290 -0.97 -19.35 -4.59
C ILE A 290 -2.27 -19.91 -5.16
N MET A 291 -2.74 -19.31 -6.22
CA MET A 291 -3.84 -19.80 -7.05
C MET A 291 -3.35 -19.95 -8.48
N ARG A 292 -3.55 -21.11 -9.06
CA ARG A 292 -3.31 -21.40 -10.48
C ARG A 292 -4.52 -22.12 -11.06
N ASN A 293 -5.06 -21.64 -12.17
CA ASN A 293 -6.25 -22.23 -12.81
C ASN A 293 -7.41 -22.46 -11.81
N ARG A 294 -7.63 -21.48 -10.91
CA ARG A 294 -8.60 -21.52 -9.81
C ARG A 294 -8.33 -22.56 -8.71
N GLU A 295 -7.28 -23.37 -8.82
CA GLU A 295 -6.80 -24.24 -7.75
C GLU A 295 -5.96 -23.42 -6.75
N VAL A 296 -6.32 -23.47 -5.47
CA VAL A 296 -5.72 -22.72 -4.39
C VAL A 296 -4.94 -23.65 -3.47
N THR A 297 -3.67 -23.29 -3.21
CA THR A 297 -2.88 -23.83 -2.09
C THR A 297 -2.52 -22.68 -1.16
N SER A 298 -2.80 -22.84 0.13
CA SER A 298 -2.65 -21.77 1.11
C SER A 298 -2.31 -22.32 2.50
N PHE A 299 -1.51 -21.58 3.27
CA PHE A 299 -1.11 -21.94 4.63
C PHE A 299 -0.67 -20.71 5.44
N ASP A 300 -0.41 -20.92 6.74
CA ASP A 300 0.30 -19.97 7.59
C ASP A 300 1.73 -20.48 7.84
N ALA A 301 2.72 -19.59 7.77
CA ALA A 301 4.11 -19.85 8.17
C ALA A 301 4.68 -18.62 8.87
N LEU A 302 5.76 -18.82 9.63
CA LEU A 302 6.41 -17.74 10.37
C LEU A 302 7.48 -17.05 9.50
N PRO A 303 7.59 -15.71 9.59
CA PRO A 303 8.65 -14.96 8.92
C PRO A 303 10.04 -15.39 9.42
N LYS A 304 11.01 -15.53 8.48
CA LYS A 304 12.41 -15.75 8.78
C LYS A 304 13.22 -14.50 8.44
N PHE A 305 13.70 -13.81 9.44
CA PHE A 305 14.55 -12.63 9.31
C PHE A 305 15.57 -12.61 10.45
N GLU A 306 16.85 -12.65 10.11
CA GLU A 306 17.96 -12.79 11.07
C GLU A 306 18.81 -11.52 11.16
N GLU A 307 18.53 -10.52 10.32
CA GLU A 307 19.26 -9.25 10.30
C GLU A 307 18.73 -8.28 11.36
N LYS A 308 19.47 -7.20 11.59
CA LYS A 308 19.04 -6.14 12.49
C LYS A 308 17.84 -5.40 11.91
N SER A 309 16.76 -5.32 12.69
CA SER A 309 15.58 -4.50 12.33
C SER A 309 15.76 -3.05 12.73
N LEU A 310 15.26 -2.14 11.88
CA LEU A 310 15.20 -0.71 12.20
C LEU A 310 14.20 -0.45 13.32
N THR A 311 14.60 0.39 14.26
CA THR A 311 13.76 0.80 15.39
C THR A 311 13.16 2.18 15.19
N LEU A 312 12.13 2.53 15.97
CA LEU A 312 11.57 3.88 15.96
C LEU A 312 12.64 4.94 16.30
N GLY A 313 13.50 4.66 17.28
CA GLY A 313 14.55 5.59 17.69
C GLY A 313 15.56 5.92 16.59
N GLU A 314 15.86 4.95 15.71
CA GLU A 314 16.84 5.14 14.63
C GLU A 314 16.35 6.03 13.49
N ILE A 315 15.01 6.23 13.35
CA ILE A 315 14.44 7.06 12.27
C ILE A 315 14.11 8.50 12.72
N LEU A 316 14.24 8.80 14.01
CA LEU A 316 13.88 10.11 14.54
C LEU A 316 14.83 11.21 14.04
N LEU A 317 14.29 12.41 13.93
CA LEU A 317 15.09 13.63 13.80
C LEU A 317 15.81 13.92 15.13
N PRO A 318 17.01 14.55 15.08
CA PRO A 318 17.60 15.14 16.26
C PRO A 318 16.63 16.12 16.94
N ASP A 319 16.54 16.09 18.26
CA ASP A 319 15.59 16.95 19.02
C ASP A 319 15.80 18.45 18.72
N THR A 320 17.00 18.86 18.32
CA THR A 320 17.34 20.24 17.92
C THR A 320 16.73 20.66 16.57
N GLU A 321 16.33 19.72 15.75
CA GLU A 321 15.72 19.96 14.43
C GLU A 321 14.18 19.89 14.46
N VAL A 322 13.61 19.49 15.62
CA VAL A 322 12.14 19.33 15.76
C VAL A 322 11.49 20.65 16.14
N PRO A 323 10.55 21.17 15.32
CA PRO A 323 9.82 22.40 15.65
C PRO A 323 9.03 22.29 16.94
N GLN A 324 8.93 23.42 17.68
CA GLN A 324 8.30 23.47 19.01
C GLN A 324 6.82 23.02 19.02
N GLU A 325 6.10 23.20 17.93
CA GLU A 325 4.69 22.79 17.81
C GLU A 325 4.47 21.27 17.87
N PHE A 326 5.52 20.46 17.72
CA PHE A 326 5.42 19.00 17.88
C PHE A 326 5.53 18.56 19.33
N TYR A 327 6.06 19.41 20.20
CA TYR A 327 6.12 19.13 21.64
C TYR A 327 4.75 19.26 22.30
N ILE A 328 4.49 18.37 23.25
CA ILE A 328 3.25 18.35 24.01
C ILE A 328 3.38 19.31 25.19
N ASN A 329 2.39 20.19 25.37
CA ASN A 329 2.33 21.04 26.53
C ASN A 329 2.25 20.17 27.80
N PRO A 330 3.09 20.41 28.84
CA PRO A 330 3.05 19.66 30.09
C PRO A 330 1.65 19.56 30.73
N GLU A 331 0.83 20.57 30.59
CA GLU A 331 -0.55 20.60 31.09
C GLU A 331 -1.47 19.59 30.37
N GLU A 332 -1.14 19.21 29.14
CA GLU A 332 -1.93 18.27 28.35
C GLU A 332 -1.49 16.79 28.52
N VAL A 333 -0.34 16.54 29.17
CA VAL A 333 0.23 15.16 29.28
C VAL A 333 -0.77 14.22 29.95
N ALA A 334 -1.40 14.65 31.05
CA ALA A 334 -2.41 13.83 31.72
C ALA A 334 -3.59 13.45 30.81
N ARG A 335 -3.97 14.32 29.89
CA ARG A 335 -5.03 14.02 28.89
C ARG A 335 -4.57 12.97 27.87
N TRP A 336 -3.31 13.04 27.41
CA TRP A 336 -2.73 12.03 26.53
C TRP A 336 -2.66 10.66 27.22
N GLU A 337 -2.20 10.61 28.48
CA GLU A 337 -2.16 9.37 29.27
C GLU A 337 -3.55 8.78 29.45
N TYR A 338 -4.54 9.59 29.83
CA TYR A 338 -5.93 9.14 29.95
C TYR A 338 -6.46 8.54 28.65
N LEU A 339 -6.23 9.22 27.50
CA LEU A 339 -6.70 8.71 26.19
C LEU A 339 -6.06 7.39 25.82
N LYS A 340 -4.78 7.16 26.14
CA LYS A 340 -4.03 5.94 25.83
C LYS A 340 -4.21 4.85 26.88
N GLY A 341 -4.75 5.19 28.06
CA GLY A 341 -5.05 4.23 29.12
C GLY A 341 -6.11 3.19 28.73
N SER A 342 -6.20 2.13 29.51
CA SER A 342 -7.31 1.18 29.42
C SER A 342 -8.61 1.81 29.89
N LYS A 343 -9.72 1.45 29.26
CA LYS A 343 -11.07 1.88 29.66
C LYS A 343 -11.98 0.69 29.72
N SER A 344 -12.86 0.68 30.70
CA SER A 344 -13.90 -0.33 30.88
C SER A 344 -15.08 0.39 31.52
N GLU A 345 -16.06 0.77 30.73
CA GLU A 345 -17.16 1.65 31.17
C GLU A 345 -18.46 1.33 30.42
N GLU A 346 -19.59 1.57 31.05
CA GLU A 346 -20.87 1.53 30.36
C GLU A 346 -21.07 2.80 29.53
N ARG A 347 -21.49 2.63 28.28
CA ARG A 347 -21.84 3.71 27.37
C ARG A 347 -23.24 3.55 26.84
N THR A 348 -23.96 4.65 26.74
CA THR A 348 -25.28 4.67 26.12
C THR A 348 -25.20 5.34 24.75
N ASN A 349 -25.66 4.64 23.71
CA ASN A 349 -25.81 5.23 22.38
C ASN A 349 -26.93 6.28 22.43
N LYS A 350 -26.58 7.54 22.24
CA LYS A 350 -27.52 8.66 22.32
C LYS A 350 -28.66 8.61 21.29
N ALA A 351 -28.47 7.95 20.16
CA ALA A 351 -29.45 7.86 19.09
C ALA A 351 -30.48 6.73 19.32
N THR A 352 -30.07 5.64 19.98
CA THR A 352 -30.92 4.45 20.16
C THR A 352 -31.29 4.18 21.62
N GLY A 353 -30.70 4.88 22.60
CA GLY A 353 -30.87 4.61 24.03
C GLY A 353 -30.23 3.28 24.51
N TYR A 354 -29.57 2.53 23.61
CA TYR A 354 -28.98 1.24 23.95
C TYR A 354 -27.70 1.42 24.77
N THR A 355 -27.66 0.79 25.94
CA THR A 355 -26.48 0.77 26.82
C THR A 355 -25.64 -0.48 26.54
N TYR A 356 -24.34 -0.30 26.38
CA TYR A 356 -23.39 -1.36 26.14
C TYR A 356 -22.10 -1.15 26.94
N HIS A 357 -21.44 -2.27 27.27
CA HIS A 357 -20.16 -2.24 27.93
C HIS A 357 -19.04 -1.94 26.89
N TYR A 358 -18.38 -0.81 27.06
CA TYR A 358 -17.25 -0.39 26.24
C TYR A 358 -15.94 -0.77 26.92
N SER A 359 -15.08 -1.50 26.21
CA SER A 359 -13.78 -1.91 26.72
C SER A 359 -12.69 -1.58 25.69
N GLU A 360 -11.64 -0.89 26.15
CA GLU A 360 -10.41 -0.60 25.40
C GLU A 360 -9.19 -1.05 26.19
N GLY A 361 -8.28 -1.80 25.54
CA GLY A 361 -6.99 -2.14 26.15
C GLY A 361 -6.03 -0.92 26.20
N LYS A 362 -5.01 -0.94 27.04
CA LYS A 362 -3.98 0.10 27.13
C LYS A 362 -3.14 0.17 25.84
N MET A 363 -2.83 1.38 25.36
CA MET A 363 -1.80 1.65 24.34
C MET A 363 -0.50 2.11 24.99
N ALA A 364 0.62 1.94 24.28
CA ALA A 364 1.92 2.44 24.74
C ALA A 364 1.89 3.98 24.89
N PHE A 365 2.48 4.46 26.00
CA PHE A 365 2.72 5.87 26.27
C PHE A 365 3.90 6.00 27.25
N PRO A 366 5.03 6.57 26.82
CA PRO A 366 5.36 6.89 25.42
C PRO A 366 5.52 5.64 24.52
N ASP A 367 5.57 5.82 23.21
CA ASP A 367 5.94 4.76 22.27
C ASP A 367 7.42 4.39 22.48
N ALA A 368 7.73 3.10 22.47
CA ALA A 368 9.08 2.58 22.70
C ALA A 368 10.00 2.87 21.50
N LEU A 369 11.22 3.31 21.78
CA LEU A 369 12.22 3.69 20.77
C LEU A 369 13.10 2.54 20.31
N ASP A 370 13.20 1.45 21.09
CA ASP A 370 14.10 0.30 20.93
C ASP A 370 13.55 -0.79 19.99
N LYS A 371 12.44 -0.55 19.34
CA LYS A 371 11.78 -1.50 18.43
C LYS A 371 11.01 -0.77 17.32
N ALA A 372 10.59 -1.53 16.31
CA ALA A 372 9.77 -0.98 15.21
C ALA A 372 8.48 -0.33 15.74
N SER A 373 8.14 0.81 15.15
CA SER A 373 6.94 1.59 15.44
C SER A 373 5.65 0.78 15.26
N ARG A 374 4.59 1.19 15.94
CA ARG A 374 3.21 0.80 15.59
C ARG A 374 2.88 1.25 14.16
N THR A 375 1.83 0.69 13.58
CA THR A 375 1.26 1.20 12.33
C THR A 375 0.82 2.65 12.51
N ILE A 376 1.31 3.55 11.65
CA ILE A 376 0.80 4.92 11.54
C ILE A 376 -0.56 4.92 10.83
N ILE A 377 -1.41 5.87 11.21
CA ILE A 377 -2.74 6.04 10.65
C ILE A 377 -2.92 7.43 10.04
N THR A 378 -3.97 7.62 9.27
CA THR A 378 -4.31 8.91 8.65
C THR A 378 -4.55 10.04 9.66
N GLY A 379 -4.84 9.72 10.91
CA GLY A 379 -5.08 10.65 12.00
C GLY A 379 -3.83 11.08 12.80
N GLU A 380 -2.60 10.78 12.36
CA GLU A 380 -1.36 11.17 13.04
C GLU A 380 -1.18 12.71 13.12
N GLY A 381 -1.66 13.44 12.13
CA GLY A 381 -1.50 14.90 12.06
C GLY A 381 -2.28 15.69 13.11
N GLY A 382 -1.87 16.97 13.28
CA GLY A 382 -2.50 17.94 14.19
C GLY A 382 -2.11 17.75 15.67
N SER A 383 -2.26 18.83 16.46
CA SER A 383 -1.81 18.88 17.87
C SER A 383 -2.76 18.20 18.85
N ALA A 384 -4.05 18.06 18.52
CA ALA A 384 -5.06 17.54 19.44
C ALA A 384 -4.70 16.14 19.97
N PRO A 385 -4.84 15.92 21.31
CA PRO A 385 -4.62 14.61 21.91
C PRO A 385 -5.46 13.53 21.29
N SER A 386 -4.85 12.37 21.02
CA SER A 386 -5.51 11.22 20.42
C SER A 386 -4.92 9.92 20.96
N ARG A 387 -5.78 8.93 21.15
CA ARG A 387 -5.36 7.58 21.51
C ARG A 387 -4.36 7.00 20.52
N PHE A 388 -4.55 7.26 19.24
CA PHE A 388 -3.84 6.55 18.17
C PHE A 388 -2.55 7.24 17.72
N LYS A 389 -2.39 8.55 17.91
CA LYS A 389 -1.16 9.25 17.54
C LYS A 389 0.05 8.75 18.30
N HIS A 390 1.19 8.73 17.65
CA HIS A 390 2.47 8.42 18.28
C HIS A 390 2.90 9.57 19.20
N VAL A 391 3.45 9.18 20.34
CA VAL A 391 4.08 10.10 21.29
C VAL A 391 5.34 9.46 21.80
N ILE A 392 6.46 10.14 21.69
CA ILE A 392 7.75 9.70 22.20
C ILE A 392 8.20 10.59 23.36
N LEU A 393 9.12 10.07 24.15
CA LEU A 393 9.85 10.82 25.19
C LEU A 393 11.25 11.14 24.65
N THR A 394 11.60 12.41 24.63
CA THR A 394 12.89 12.92 24.19
C THR A 394 13.97 12.72 25.25
N SER A 395 15.24 12.92 24.88
CA SER A 395 16.38 12.78 25.79
C SER A 395 16.36 13.80 26.94
N ASP A 396 15.71 14.96 26.76
CA ASP A 396 15.50 16.02 27.76
C ASP A 396 14.18 15.87 28.53
N ASN A 397 13.57 14.67 28.51
CA ASN A 397 12.34 14.32 29.24
C ASN A 397 11.09 15.12 28.81
N ARG A 398 11.00 15.56 27.57
CA ARG A 398 9.78 16.17 27.01
C ARG A 398 9.03 15.17 26.14
N TYR A 399 7.71 15.23 26.17
CA TYR A 399 6.87 14.45 25.25
C TYR A 399 6.69 15.20 23.93
N ARG A 400 6.77 14.48 22.80
CA ARG A 400 6.44 15.04 21.49
C ARG A 400 5.76 14.05 20.55
N ARG A 401 5.07 14.58 19.58
CA ARG A 401 4.52 13.82 18.44
C ARG A 401 5.61 13.59 17.40
N LEU A 402 5.35 12.65 16.48
CA LEU A 402 6.19 12.48 15.29
C LEU A 402 5.98 13.63 14.30
N THR A 403 7.05 14.05 13.66
CA THR A 403 7.05 15.04 12.58
C THR A 403 6.66 14.38 11.26
N PRO A 404 6.23 15.13 10.21
CA PRO A 404 5.96 14.57 8.90
C PRO A 404 7.15 13.81 8.28
N ILE A 405 8.37 14.29 8.49
CA ILE A 405 9.60 13.62 8.01
C ILE A 405 9.75 12.25 8.68
N GLU A 406 9.53 12.14 9.97
CA GLU A 406 9.59 10.87 10.68
C GLU A 406 8.49 9.90 10.22
N LEU A 407 7.30 10.41 9.86
CA LEU A 407 6.24 9.60 9.27
C LEU A 407 6.61 9.11 7.85
N GLU A 408 7.30 9.94 7.06
CA GLU A 408 7.85 9.55 5.76
C GLU A 408 8.91 8.44 5.92
N ARG A 409 9.85 8.61 6.85
CA ARG A 409 10.88 7.60 7.19
C ARG A 409 10.28 6.29 7.67
N LEU A 410 9.18 6.30 8.44
CA LEU A 410 8.48 5.07 8.86
C LEU A 410 7.94 4.26 7.69
N ASN A 411 7.55 4.91 6.61
CA ASN A 411 7.18 4.24 5.35
C ASN A 411 8.35 4.09 4.38
N MET A 412 9.57 4.46 4.81
CA MET A 412 10.80 4.40 4.02
C MET A 412 10.74 5.28 2.75
N PHE A 413 10.02 6.40 2.78
CA PHE A 413 10.11 7.45 1.77
C PHE A 413 11.32 8.36 2.02
N PRO A 414 11.81 9.06 0.99
CA PRO A 414 12.77 10.13 1.16
C PRO A 414 12.25 11.22 2.10
N ASP A 415 13.16 11.90 2.81
CA ASP A 415 12.81 13.06 3.63
C ASP A 415 12.17 14.14 2.77
N ASN A 416 11.12 14.76 3.30
CA ASN A 416 10.36 15.81 2.60
C ASN A 416 9.65 15.36 1.30
N HIS A 417 9.42 14.06 1.12
CA HIS A 417 8.69 13.53 -0.02
C HIS A 417 7.30 14.17 -0.20
N THR A 418 6.63 14.51 0.89
CA THR A 418 5.32 15.18 0.87
C THR A 418 5.39 16.68 1.15
N LYS A 419 6.58 17.31 1.02
CA LYS A 419 6.76 18.76 1.16
C LYS A 419 5.83 19.51 0.20
N GLY A 420 5.31 20.67 0.62
CA GLY A 420 4.29 21.41 -0.17
C GLY A 420 2.86 21.19 0.32
N CYS A 421 2.62 20.14 1.09
CA CYS A 421 1.39 19.94 1.83
C CYS A 421 1.50 20.46 3.28
N THR A 422 0.34 20.72 3.93
CA THR A 422 0.31 20.99 5.36
C THR A 422 0.70 19.75 6.16
N ASP A 423 1.25 19.90 7.36
CA ASP A 423 1.68 18.76 8.20
C ASP A 423 0.55 17.76 8.47
N MET A 424 -0.67 18.26 8.63
CA MET A 424 -1.85 17.40 8.78
C MET A 424 -2.09 16.56 7.51
N ARG A 425 -1.92 17.15 6.34
CA ARG A 425 -2.10 16.44 5.07
C ARG A 425 -0.95 15.48 4.78
N ARG A 426 0.30 15.88 5.08
CA ARG A 426 1.47 15.01 5.02
C ARG A 426 1.27 13.74 5.84
N ALA A 427 0.86 13.89 7.10
CA ALA A 427 0.55 12.77 7.97
C ALA A 427 -0.59 11.89 7.44
N PHE A 428 -1.64 12.49 6.87
CA PHE A 428 -2.74 11.77 6.24
C PHE A 428 -2.25 10.92 5.04
N LEU A 429 -1.44 11.50 4.18
CA LEU A 429 -0.86 10.81 3.01
C LEU A 429 0.01 9.63 3.45
N MET A 430 0.86 9.82 4.47
CA MET A 430 1.69 8.74 5.02
C MET A 430 0.86 7.65 5.71
N GLY A 431 -0.24 8.01 6.36
CA GLY A 431 -1.17 7.02 6.93
C GLY A 431 -1.79 6.08 5.87
N ASN A 432 -2.00 6.57 4.66
CA ASN A 432 -2.50 5.79 3.53
C ASN A 432 -1.40 5.05 2.75
N ALA A 433 -0.17 5.58 2.74
CA ALA A 433 0.93 5.03 1.96
C ALA A 433 1.36 3.63 2.45
N LEU A 434 1.99 2.87 1.56
CA LEU A 434 2.66 1.60 1.86
C LEU A 434 4.11 1.83 2.36
N VAL A 435 4.75 0.77 2.85
CA VAL A 435 6.19 0.77 3.17
C VAL A 435 6.97 0.42 1.90
N THR A 436 7.71 1.38 1.37
CA THR A 436 8.36 1.26 0.04
C THR A 436 9.41 0.15 -0.02
N GLY A 437 10.08 -0.17 1.10
CA GLY A 437 11.03 -1.26 1.19
C GLY A 437 10.44 -2.65 0.92
N ILE A 438 9.12 -2.84 1.09
CA ILE A 438 8.45 -4.08 0.66
C ILE A 438 8.47 -4.18 -0.87
N VAL A 439 8.10 -3.11 -1.54
CA VAL A 439 8.05 -3.06 -3.01
C VAL A 439 9.45 -3.21 -3.61
N GLU A 440 10.45 -2.59 -2.99
CA GLU A 440 11.86 -2.74 -3.37
C GLU A 440 12.30 -4.20 -3.34
N LYS A 441 12.05 -4.93 -2.24
CA LYS A 441 12.35 -6.37 -2.15
C LYS A 441 11.60 -7.19 -3.21
N MET A 442 10.33 -6.87 -3.50
CA MET A 442 9.57 -7.51 -4.57
C MET A 442 10.18 -7.23 -5.95
N GLY A 443 10.58 -5.99 -6.20
CA GLY A 443 11.24 -5.59 -7.45
C GLY A 443 12.57 -6.32 -7.68
N LEU A 444 13.42 -6.39 -6.68
CA LEU A 444 14.67 -7.16 -6.74
C LEU A 444 14.43 -8.64 -7.02
N SER A 445 13.43 -9.23 -6.38
CA SER A 445 13.06 -10.63 -6.58
C SER A 445 12.52 -10.90 -7.98
N LEU A 446 11.69 -10.02 -8.54
CA LEU A 446 11.22 -10.15 -9.92
C LEU A 446 12.39 -10.13 -10.90
N LEU A 447 13.33 -9.20 -10.77
CA LEU A 447 14.53 -9.16 -11.61
C LEU A 447 15.34 -10.46 -11.52
N SER A 448 15.53 -10.99 -10.31
CA SER A 448 16.21 -12.27 -10.11
C SER A 448 15.52 -13.40 -10.86
N LEU A 449 14.18 -13.48 -10.84
CA LEU A 449 13.40 -14.49 -11.56
C LEU A 449 13.48 -14.32 -13.08
N LEU A 450 13.49 -13.08 -13.58
CA LEU A 450 13.63 -12.79 -15.01
C LEU A 450 15.00 -13.18 -15.58
N HIS A 451 16.06 -13.15 -14.74
CA HIS A 451 17.42 -13.52 -15.12
C HIS A 451 17.76 -14.98 -14.82
N SER A 452 16.96 -15.68 -14.02
CA SER A 452 17.13 -17.13 -13.81
C SER A 452 16.85 -17.81 -15.13
N LYS A 453 17.90 -18.28 -15.83
CA LYS A 453 17.76 -19.12 -17.01
C LYS A 453 16.99 -20.36 -16.59
N GLY A 454 15.82 -20.59 -17.24
CA GLY A 454 15.10 -21.84 -17.12
C GLY A 454 15.94 -23.04 -17.52
#